data_edcace064555eeeb2effc9ad2b7c1711
#
_entry.id   edcace064555eeeb2effc9ad2b7c1711
#
_cell.length_a   1.000
_cell.length_b   1.000
_cell.length_c   1.000
_cell.angle_alpha   90.00
_cell.angle_beta   90.00
_cell.angle_gamma   90.00
#
_symmetry.space_group_name_H-M   'P 1'
#
loop_
_entity.id
_entity.type
_entity.pdbx_description
1 polymer ?
#
loop_
_entity_poly.entity_id
_entity_poly.type
_entity_poly.pdbx_seq_one_letter_code
_entity_poly.pdbx_strand_id
1 'polypeptide(L)' 'MKKKLTFSRKQLMESKTFGYSADLVMAVLEDRKYTKEEAEKELQTYLTGVRKEK' A
#
# COMPACT_ATOMS: atom_id res chain seq x y z
N MET A 1 8.72 5.19 -22.20
CA MET A 1 7.88 5.20 -21.40
C MET A 1 7.82 4.08 -20.51
N LYS A 2 7.65 4.20 -19.33
CA LYS A 2 7.56 3.24 -18.47
C LYS A 2 6.23 2.83 -18.17
N LYS A 3 5.94 1.62 -18.05
CA LYS A 3 4.67 1.19 -17.69
C LYS A 3 4.63 0.99 -16.26
N LYS A 4 3.68 1.43 -15.53
CA LYS A 4 3.58 1.23 -14.13
C LYS A 4 2.87 -0.04 -13.86
N LEU A 5 3.41 -0.87 -13.00
CA LEU A 5 2.77 -2.10 -12.64
C LEU A 5 1.88 -1.82 -11.45
N THR A 6 0.63 -2.20 -11.53
CA THR A 6 -0.30 -2.00 -10.43
C THR A 6 -0.68 -3.35 -9.85
N PHE A 7 -1.05 -3.34 -8.59
CA PHE A 7 -1.39 -4.56 -7.89
C PHE A 7 -2.66 -4.31 -7.10
N SER A 8 -3.50 -5.30 -7.02
CA SER A 8 -4.70 -5.16 -6.23
C SER A 8 -4.32 -5.30 -4.76
N ARG A 9 -5.20 -4.85 -3.88
CA ARG A 9 -4.94 -4.96 -2.46
C ARG A 9 -4.67 -6.42 -2.09
N LYS A 10 -5.42 -7.33 -2.68
CA LYS A 10 -5.25 -8.72 -2.37
C LYS A 10 -3.85 -9.21 -2.77
N GLN A 11 -3.39 -8.77 -3.91
CA GLN A 11 -2.07 -9.18 -4.34
C GLN A 11 -1.01 -8.66 -3.39
N LEU A 12 -1.16 -7.46 -2.91
CA LEU A 12 -0.19 -6.90 -1.99
C LEU A 12 -0.24 -7.63 -0.67
N MET A 13 -1.41 -8.05 -0.24
CA MET A 13 -1.54 -8.78 0.99
C MET A 13 -0.82 -10.12 0.93
N GLU A 14 -0.80 -10.72 -0.25
CA GLU A 14 -0.17 -12.00 -0.40
C GLU A 14 1.31 -11.90 -0.73
N SER A 15 1.80 -10.73 -1.01
CA SER A 15 3.19 -10.57 -1.39
C SER A 15 4.10 -10.61 -0.19
N LYS A 16 5.03 -11.52 -0.19
CA LYS A 16 5.94 -11.60 0.92
C LYS A 16 7.03 -10.57 0.84
N THR A 17 7.31 -10.09 -0.35
CA THR A 17 8.39 -9.13 -0.50
C THR A 17 7.91 -7.72 -0.20
N PHE A 18 6.60 -7.52 -0.05
CA PHE A 18 6.08 -6.20 0.23
C PHE A 18 6.47 -5.74 1.63
N GLY A 19 6.56 -6.67 2.56
CA GLY A 19 7.07 -6.32 3.87
C GLY A 19 6.06 -5.78 4.87
N TYR A 20 4.79 -5.84 4.56
CA TYR A 20 3.76 -5.38 5.47
C TYR A 20 2.76 -6.50 5.73
N SER A 21 2.13 -6.47 6.88
CA SER A 21 1.22 -7.53 7.21
C SER A 21 -0.07 -7.37 6.43
N ALA A 22 -0.75 -8.47 6.22
CA ALA A 22 -2.00 -8.43 5.47
C ALA A 22 -3.04 -7.58 6.18
N ASP A 23 -3.09 -7.67 7.50
CA ASP A 23 -4.03 -6.89 8.25
C ASP A 23 -3.79 -5.40 8.05
N LEU A 24 -2.55 -5.00 8.03
CA LEU A 24 -2.21 -3.61 7.85
C LEU A 24 -2.62 -3.15 6.45
N VAL A 25 -2.31 -3.95 5.47
CA VAL A 25 -2.66 -3.61 4.10
C VAL A 25 -4.16 -3.46 3.97
N MET A 26 -4.90 -4.39 4.56
CA MET A 26 -6.34 -4.35 4.46
C MET A 26 -6.92 -3.15 5.19
N ALA A 27 -6.31 -2.75 6.27
CA ALA A 27 -6.81 -1.62 7.04
C ALA A 27 -6.54 -0.28 6.37
N VAL A 28 -5.43 -0.19 5.68
CA VAL A 28 -5.00 1.06 5.10
C VAL A 28 -5.42 1.24 3.66
N LEU A 29 -5.21 0.23 2.86
CA LEU A 29 -5.47 0.33 1.44
C LEU A 29 -6.91 0.00 1.11
N GLU A 30 -7.41 0.65 0.08
CA GLU A 30 -8.77 0.39 -0.34
C GLU A 30 -8.79 -0.70 -1.39
N ASP A 31 -9.96 -1.16 -1.72
CA ASP A 31 -10.09 -2.23 -2.69
C ASP A 31 -9.95 -1.69 -4.10
N ARG A 32 -8.76 -1.31 -4.45
CA ARG A 32 -8.47 -0.81 -5.78
C ARG A 32 -7.02 -1.10 -6.07
N LYS A 33 -6.58 -0.78 -7.26
CA LYS A 33 -5.21 -1.07 -7.63
C LYS A 33 -4.26 0.02 -7.22
N TYR A 34 -3.08 -0.37 -6.85
CA TYR A 34 -2.05 0.55 -6.41
C TYR A 34 -0.74 0.15 -7.05
N THR A 35 0.12 1.10 -7.30
CA THR A 35 1.48 0.75 -7.63
C THR A 35 2.17 0.45 -6.30
N LYS A 36 3.29 -0.23 -6.37
CA LYS A 36 4.01 -0.57 -5.18
C LYS A 36 4.38 0.67 -4.40
N GLU A 37 4.82 1.70 -5.11
CA GLU A 37 5.21 2.93 -4.44
C GLU A 37 4.04 3.60 -3.76
N GLU A 38 2.91 3.63 -4.42
CA GLU A 38 1.73 4.24 -3.84
C GLU A 38 1.30 3.50 -2.58
N ALA A 39 1.31 2.19 -2.65
CA ALA A 39 0.89 1.40 -1.50
C ALA A 39 1.84 1.60 -0.33
N GLU A 40 3.13 1.63 -0.61
CA GLU A 40 4.10 1.85 0.45
C GLU A 40 3.91 3.21 1.08
N LYS A 41 3.65 4.21 0.27
CA LYS A 41 3.49 5.54 0.78
C LYS A 41 2.29 5.62 1.71
N GLU A 42 1.20 4.99 1.33
CA GLU A 42 0.02 4.99 2.16
C GLU A 42 0.30 4.29 3.49
N LEU A 43 0.98 3.18 3.42
CA LEU A 43 1.26 2.43 4.63
C LEU A 43 2.25 3.16 5.53
N GLN A 44 3.22 3.81 4.93
CA GLN A 44 4.17 4.57 5.71
C GLN A 44 3.48 5.70 6.44
N THR A 45 2.59 6.40 5.77
CA THR A 45 1.87 7.50 6.39
C THR A 45 1.05 6.98 7.56
N TYR A 46 0.42 5.83 7.39
CA TYR A 46 -0.38 5.26 8.44
C TYR A 46 0.50 4.88 9.64
N LEU A 47 1.62 4.26 9.36
CA LEU A 47 2.48 3.79 10.43
C LEU A 47 3.12 4.93 11.21
N THR A 48 3.45 6.00 10.53
CA THR A 48 4.06 7.11 11.23
C THR A 48 3.02 7.92 11.99
N GLY A 49 1.75 7.72 11.67
CA GLY A 49 0.71 8.45 12.36
C GLY A 49 0.63 9.91 11.99
N VAL A 50 1.33 10.29 10.97
CA VAL A 50 1.30 11.65 10.57
C VAL A 50 0.13 11.96 9.75
N ARG A 51 -0.64 12.91 10.13
CA ARG A 51 -1.70 13.28 9.39
C ARG A 51 -1.47 14.56 8.94
N LYS A 52 -1.21 14.87 7.94
CA LYS A 52 -0.98 16.07 7.42
C LYS A 52 -2.02 16.86 7.45
N GLU A 53 -2.38 17.49 8.04
CA GLU A 53 -3.43 18.24 8.07
C GLU A 53 -3.18 19.39 7.90
N LYS A 54 -3.12 19.95 7.52
CA LYS A 54 -2.75 21.06 7.30
C LYS A 54 -3.06 21.53 7.20
#